data_846bb58c87acf6d8f308ba19505838a6
#
_entry.id   846bb58c87acf6d8f308ba19505838a6
#
_cell.length_a   1.000
_cell.length_b   1.000
_cell.length_c   1.000
_cell.angle_alpha   90.00
_cell.angle_beta   90.00
_cell.angle_gamma   90.00
#
_symmetry.space_group_name_H-M   'P 1'
#
loop_
_entity.id
_entity.type
_entity.pdbx_description
1 polymer ?
#
loop_
_entity_poly.entity_id
_entity_poly.type
_entity_poly.pdbx_seq_one_letter_code
_entity_poly.pdbx_strand_id
1 'polypeptide(L)'
;MKYQQNSKREEKSKFITNQLTNMAHIPIRSYLYLLLGTTLFSCAPQELKTPFELKCENIPVPVGVDTQTPRLSWKLPLLEEDSINRVEIWLSTDSTQLSDRQSGYWNKSIIGAPIRVSYDGQPLDSYTTYYWKIGYQTSSKQKTTFSPISSFTT
;
A
#
# COMPACT_ATOMS: atom_id res chain seq x y z
N MET A 1 -36.88 -17.84 -69.31
CA MET A 1 -35.76 -17.58 -68.33
C MET A 1 -35.95 -16.37 -67.40
N LYS A 2 -36.83 -15.43 -67.59
CA LYS A 2 -37.05 -14.25 -66.71
C LYS A 2 -37.89 -14.53 -65.45
N TYR A 3 -38.70 -15.56 -65.41
CA TYR A 3 -39.59 -15.88 -64.28
C TYR A 3 -38.87 -16.46 -63.07
N GLN A 4 -37.82 -17.24 -63.26
CA GLN A 4 -37.06 -17.87 -62.22
C GLN A 4 -36.16 -16.82 -61.41
N GLN A 5 -35.82 -15.73 -62.05
CA GLN A 5 -34.97 -14.71 -61.44
C GLN A 5 -35.75 -13.79 -60.52
N ASN A 6 -37.02 -13.55 -60.74
CA ASN A 6 -37.87 -12.74 -59.87
C ASN A 6 -38.23 -13.47 -58.57
N SER A 7 -38.50 -14.77 -58.61
CA SER A 7 -38.83 -15.59 -57.45
C SER A 7 -37.67 -15.61 -56.44
N LYS A 8 -36.42 -15.78 -56.91
CA LYS A 8 -35.24 -15.75 -56.02
C LYS A 8 -34.94 -14.37 -55.42
N ARG A 9 -35.36 -13.30 -56.08
CA ARG A 9 -35.19 -11.94 -55.57
C ARG A 9 -36.20 -11.60 -54.47
N GLU A 10 -37.43 -12.07 -54.60
CA GLU A 10 -38.45 -11.92 -53.57
C GLU A 10 -38.14 -12.75 -52.31
N GLU A 11 -37.63 -13.96 -52.47
CA GLU A 11 -37.23 -14.82 -51.35
C GLU A 11 -36.07 -14.21 -50.54
N LYS A 12 -35.07 -13.68 -51.24
CA LYS A 12 -33.97 -12.96 -50.57
C LYS A 12 -34.42 -11.70 -49.86
N SER A 13 -35.37 -10.94 -50.44
CA SER A 13 -35.93 -9.76 -49.81
C SER A 13 -36.70 -10.09 -48.54
N LYS A 14 -37.53 -11.16 -48.56
CA LYS A 14 -38.27 -11.63 -47.37
C LYS A 14 -37.33 -12.15 -46.26
N PHE A 15 -36.22 -12.80 -46.65
CA PHE A 15 -35.26 -13.31 -45.70
C PHE A 15 -34.50 -12.19 -44.98
N ILE A 16 -34.11 -11.12 -45.70
CA ILE A 16 -33.44 -9.95 -45.16
C ILE A 16 -34.38 -9.14 -44.23
N THR A 17 -35.66 -9.00 -44.63
CA THR A 17 -36.66 -8.29 -43.82
C THR A 17 -36.97 -9.02 -42.50
N ASN A 18 -37.03 -10.35 -42.52
CA ASN A 18 -37.22 -11.15 -41.29
C ASN A 18 -36.01 -11.13 -40.35
N GLN A 19 -34.79 -11.00 -40.88
CA GLN A 19 -33.60 -10.86 -40.05
C GLN A 19 -33.57 -9.50 -39.32
N LEU A 20 -34.00 -8.43 -39.97
CA LEU A 20 -34.03 -7.08 -39.41
C LEU A 20 -35.15 -6.88 -38.36
N THR A 21 -36.28 -7.58 -38.48
CA THR A 21 -37.37 -7.53 -37.48
C THR A 21 -37.04 -8.31 -36.21
N ASN A 22 -36.23 -9.36 -36.29
CA ASN A 22 -35.83 -10.13 -35.10
C ASN A 22 -34.74 -9.43 -34.24
N MET A 23 -34.05 -8.42 -34.77
CA MET A 23 -33.09 -7.63 -33.98
C MET A 23 -33.73 -6.48 -33.15
N ALA A 24 -35.01 -6.20 -33.33
CA ALA A 24 -35.72 -5.08 -32.70
C ALA A 24 -36.41 -5.42 -31.36
N HIS A 25 -36.30 -6.63 -30.84
CA HIS A 25 -36.90 -7.02 -29.58
C HIS A 25 -35.88 -7.47 -28.54
N ILE A 26 -34.81 -6.67 -28.35
CA ILE A 26 -34.08 -6.73 -27.09
C ILE A 26 -34.88 -5.85 -26.13
N PRO A 27 -35.55 -6.39 -25.11
CA PRO A 27 -36.36 -5.58 -24.20
C PRO A 27 -35.48 -4.59 -23.51
N ILE A 28 -35.85 -3.32 -23.56
CA ILE A 28 -35.17 -2.19 -22.89
C ILE A 28 -34.83 -2.51 -21.41
N ARG A 29 -35.59 -3.42 -20.82
CA ARG A 29 -35.31 -3.97 -19.48
C ARG A 29 -33.96 -4.69 -19.37
N SER A 30 -33.46 -5.34 -20.40
CA SER A 30 -32.15 -6.02 -20.40
C SER A 30 -30.99 -5.02 -20.38
N TYR A 31 -31.13 -3.86 -21.03
CA TYR A 31 -30.11 -2.79 -20.95
C TYR A 31 -30.06 -2.13 -19.59
N LEU A 32 -31.21 -2.06 -18.90
CA LEU A 32 -31.27 -1.49 -17.55
C LEU A 32 -30.51 -2.36 -16.53
N TYR A 33 -30.56 -3.68 -16.67
CA TYR A 33 -29.79 -4.59 -15.79
C TYR A 33 -28.30 -4.61 -16.14
N LEU A 34 -27.90 -4.39 -17.41
CA LEU A 34 -26.50 -4.28 -17.81
C LEU A 34 -25.86 -2.97 -17.30
N LEU A 35 -26.63 -1.87 -17.25
CA LEU A 35 -26.18 -0.58 -16.73
C LEU A 35 -26.14 -0.54 -15.18
N LEU A 36 -26.97 -1.33 -14.50
CA LEU A 36 -26.99 -1.40 -13.03
C LEU A 36 -25.94 -2.35 -12.47
N GLY A 37 -25.36 -3.25 -13.29
CA GLY A 37 -24.37 -4.24 -12.89
C GLY A 37 -22.93 -3.72 -12.82
N THR A 38 -22.64 -2.51 -13.24
CA THR A 38 -21.29 -1.91 -13.25
C THR A 38 -21.04 -0.95 -12.09
N THR A 39 -21.71 -1.11 -10.97
CA THR A 39 -21.16 -0.56 -9.71
C THR A 39 -19.93 -1.39 -9.36
N LEU A 40 -18.82 -1.08 -10.01
CA LEU A 40 -17.52 -1.55 -9.64
C LEU A 40 -17.34 -1.21 -8.16
N PHE A 41 -17.26 -2.22 -7.34
CA PHE A 41 -16.67 -2.11 -6.01
C PHE A 41 -15.23 -1.63 -6.24
N SER A 42 -15.05 -0.31 -6.32
CA SER A 42 -13.75 0.33 -6.21
C SER A 42 -13.33 0.16 -4.76
N CYS A 43 -12.83 -1.01 -4.43
CA CYS A 43 -12.05 -1.21 -3.22
C CYS A 43 -10.75 -0.43 -3.45
N ALA A 44 -10.76 0.87 -3.16
CA ALA A 44 -9.54 1.66 -3.12
C ALA A 44 -8.60 0.98 -2.12
N PRO A 45 -7.36 0.64 -2.51
CA PRO A 45 -6.40 0.11 -1.56
C PRO A 45 -6.22 1.14 -0.46
N GLN A 46 -6.57 0.79 0.77
CA GLN A 46 -6.36 1.64 1.93
C GLN A 46 -4.85 1.77 2.11
N GLU A 47 -4.30 2.94 1.78
CA GLU A 47 -2.89 3.24 2.04
C GLU A 47 -2.66 3.18 3.55
N LEU A 48 -1.77 2.30 3.98
CA LEU A 48 -1.33 2.26 5.37
C LEU A 48 -0.57 3.56 5.66
N LYS A 49 -1.09 4.36 6.59
CA LYS A 49 -0.41 5.56 7.06
C LYS A 49 0.94 5.17 7.68
N THR A 50 1.99 5.90 7.37
CA THR A 50 3.34 5.62 7.89
C THR A 50 3.50 6.07 9.35
N PRO A 51 4.40 5.45 10.14
CA PRO A 51 4.82 5.99 11.43
C PRO A 51 5.42 7.40 11.27
N PHE A 52 5.26 8.27 12.26
CA PHE A 52 5.62 9.68 12.18
C PHE A 52 6.16 10.21 13.52
N GLU A 53 6.62 11.45 13.54
CA GLU A 53 7.25 12.10 14.72
C GLU A 53 8.37 11.25 15.35
N LEU A 54 9.32 10.81 14.52
CA LEU A 54 10.49 10.08 14.98
C LEU A 54 11.40 11.00 15.78
N LYS A 55 11.77 10.57 17.00
CA LYS A 55 12.62 11.33 17.92
C LYS A 55 13.66 10.43 18.55
N CYS A 56 14.87 10.97 18.74
CA CYS A 56 15.90 10.39 19.57
C CYS A 56 16.09 11.30 20.80
N GLU A 57 16.06 10.74 22.01
CA GLU A 57 16.09 11.49 23.29
C GLU A 57 15.02 12.61 23.35
N ASN A 58 13.82 12.35 22.79
CA ASN A 58 12.68 13.28 22.67
C ASN A 58 12.90 14.47 21.72
N ILE A 59 14.01 14.53 20.99
CA ILE A 59 14.35 15.61 20.07
C ILE A 59 14.31 15.04 18.64
N PRO A 60 13.67 15.71 17.65
CA PRO A 60 13.80 15.34 16.25
C PRO A 60 15.23 15.70 15.78
N VAL A 61 15.93 14.72 15.19
CA VAL A 61 17.26 14.89 14.59
C VAL A 61 18.27 15.57 15.54
N PRO A 62 18.51 15.03 16.77
CA PRO A 62 19.46 15.63 17.68
C PRO A 62 20.92 15.47 17.23
N VAL A 63 21.76 16.44 17.63
CA VAL A 63 23.20 16.41 17.48
C VAL A 63 23.82 16.43 18.87
N GLY A 64 24.90 15.63 19.10
CA GLY A 64 25.57 15.52 20.38
C GLY A 64 24.81 14.62 21.35
N VAL A 65 24.40 13.46 20.95
CA VAL A 65 23.79 12.45 21.84
C VAL A 65 24.89 11.71 22.60
N ASP A 66 25.04 11.98 23.85
CA ASP A 66 26.16 11.46 24.70
C ASP A 66 25.92 10.04 25.24
N THR A 67 24.68 9.52 25.14
CA THR A 67 24.36 8.22 25.71
C THR A 67 24.62 7.10 24.73
N GLN A 68 25.14 5.97 25.23
CA GLN A 68 25.34 4.75 24.47
C GLN A 68 24.05 3.95 24.26
N THR A 69 22.97 4.29 24.96
CA THR A 69 21.66 3.61 24.86
C THR A 69 20.54 4.63 24.61
N PRO A 70 20.62 5.41 23.51
CA PRO A 70 19.63 6.44 23.23
C PRO A 70 18.23 5.87 23.10
N ARG A 71 17.26 6.64 23.57
CA ARG A 71 15.84 6.29 23.46
C ARG A 71 15.27 6.79 22.14
N LEU A 72 14.82 5.87 21.33
CA LEU A 72 14.11 6.14 20.10
C LEU A 72 12.59 6.11 20.36
N SER A 73 11.87 7.09 19.89
CA SER A 73 10.42 7.17 20.04
C SER A 73 9.75 7.67 18.75
N TRP A 74 8.48 7.32 18.61
CA TRP A 74 7.68 7.61 17.40
C TRP A 74 6.20 7.61 17.73
N LYS A 75 5.39 8.04 16.77
CA LYS A 75 3.95 7.84 16.79
C LYS A 75 3.53 6.82 15.73
N LEU A 76 2.58 5.99 16.09
CA LEU A 76 1.94 5.04 15.18
C LEU A 76 0.60 5.62 14.71
N PRO A 77 0.19 5.34 13.47
CA PRO A 77 -1.11 5.77 12.97
C PRO A 77 -2.24 5.04 13.70
N LEU A 78 -3.36 5.70 13.86
CA LEU A 78 -4.61 5.05 14.27
C LEU A 78 -5.15 4.24 13.09
N LEU A 79 -5.44 2.99 13.34
CA LEU A 79 -6.04 2.05 12.40
C LEU A 79 -7.47 1.77 12.86
N GLU A 80 -8.45 1.98 11.96
CA GLU A 80 -9.87 1.87 12.32
C GLU A 80 -10.34 0.41 12.43
N GLU A 81 -9.83 -0.48 11.57
CA GLU A 81 -10.30 -1.86 11.43
C GLU A 81 -9.20 -2.92 11.59
N ASP A 82 -7.98 -2.51 12.00
CA ASP A 82 -6.84 -3.41 12.10
C ASP A 82 -5.99 -3.09 13.32
N SER A 83 -5.18 -4.03 13.75
CA SER A 83 -4.28 -3.87 14.89
C SER A 83 -2.82 -4.07 14.46
N ILE A 84 -1.93 -3.29 15.07
CA ILE A 84 -0.49 -3.46 14.87
C ILE A 84 -0.03 -4.66 15.71
N ASN A 85 0.53 -5.66 15.06
CA ASN A 85 1.01 -6.87 15.71
C ASN A 85 2.53 -6.88 15.91
N ARG A 86 3.27 -6.08 15.14
CA ARG A 86 4.74 -6.03 15.17
C ARG A 86 5.26 -4.68 14.75
N VAL A 87 6.33 -4.25 15.40
CA VAL A 87 7.11 -3.08 15.03
C VAL A 87 8.55 -3.51 14.75
N GLU A 88 9.16 -2.93 13.72
CA GLU A 88 10.54 -3.16 13.31
C GLU A 88 11.30 -1.84 13.31
N ILE A 89 12.46 -1.81 13.94
CA ILE A 89 13.35 -0.64 13.96
C ILE A 89 14.64 -1.03 13.26
N TRP A 90 15.12 -0.19 12.37
CA TRP A 90 16.35 -0.38 11.62
C TRP A 90 17.22 0.85 11.76
N LEU A 91 18.52 0.64 12.04
CA LEU A 91 19.51 1.67 12.22
C LEU A 91 20.76 1.34 11.41
N SER A 92 21.36 2.35 10.79
CA SER A 92 22.59 2.23 10.00
C SER A 92 23.37 3.54 10.04
N THR A 93 24.65 3.49 9.79
CA THR A 93 25.50 4.66 9.49
C THR A 93 25.38 5.11 8.02
N ASP A 94 24.71 4.32 7.18
CA ASP A 94 24.46 4.63 5.78
C ASP A 94 22.95 4.60 5.50
N SER A 95 22.39 5.73 5.09
CA SER A 95 20.97 5.87 4.78
C SER A 95 20.53 5.04 3.55
N THR A 96 21.45 4.74 2.63
CA THR A 96 21.14 3.94 1.45
C THR A 96 20.82 2.49 1.82
N GLN A 97 21.52 1.92 2.78
CA GLN A 97 21.26 0.57 3.30
C GLN A 97 19.86 0.44 3.86
N LEU A 98 19.36 1.47 4.54
CA LEU A 98 17.98 1.47 5.03
C LEU A 98 16.96 1.51 3.90
N SER A 99 17.25 2.21 2.81
CA SER A 99 16.38 2.26 1.63
C SER A 99 16.25 0.89 0.98
N ASP A 100 17.33 0.15 0.88
CA ASP A 100 17.40 -1.19 0.29
C ASP A 100 16.94 -2.31 1.24
N ARG A 101 16.36 -1.94 2.40
CA ARG A 101 15.93 -2.87 3.46
C ARG A 101 17.07 -3.73 4.02
N GLN A 102 18.28 -3.23 3.95
CA GLN A 102 19.43 -3.81 4.61
C GLN A 102 19.66 -3.06 5.92
N SER A 103 19.63 -3.73 7.04
CA SER A 103 20.01 -3.13 8.32
C SER A 103 21.50 -3.38 8.52
N GLY A 104 22.32 -2.33 8.33
CA GLY A 104 23.76 -2.49 8.41
C GLY A 104 24.34 -2.48 9.81
N TYR A 105 23.67 -1.84 10.78
CA TYR A 105 24.24 -1.61 12.10
C TYR A 105 23.44 -2.27 13.23
N TRP A 106 22.13 -2.06 13.27
CA TRP A 106 21.25 -2.64 14.28
C TRP A 106 19.81 -2.75 13.76
N ASN A 107 19.15 -3.82 14.14
CA ASN A 107 17.72 -3.96 13.94
C ASN A 107 17.06 -4.62 15.13
N LYS A 108 15.80 -4.28 15.37
CA LYS A 108 15.00 -4.87 16.44
C LYS A 108 13.56 -5.04 15.97
N SER A 109 13.03 -6.23 16.22
CA SER A 109 11.62 -6.58 15.98
C SER A 109 10.93 -6.82 17.31
N ILE A 110 9.80 -6.16 17.53
CA ILE A 110 9.06 -6.20 18.79
C ILE A 110 7.60 -6.54 18.48
N ILE A 111 7.05 -7.50 19.21
CA ILE A 111 5.63 -7.86 19.12
C ILE A 111 4.79 -6.78 19.80
N GLY A 112 3.67 -6.44 19.18
CA GLY A 112 2.77 -5.39 19.66
C GLY A 112 3.05 -4.03 19.02
N ALA A 113 2.56 -2.97 19.64
CA ALA A 113 2.60 -1.60 19.15
C ALA A 113 3.39 -0.66 20.10
N PRO A 114 4.66 -0.94 20.42
CA PRO A 114 5.46 -0.03 21.23
C PRO A 114 5.65 1.30 20.51
N ILE A 115 5.72 2.39 21.27
CA ILE A 115 5.94 3.76 20.77
C ILE A 115 7.33 4.29 21.13
N ARG A 116 8.15 3.47 21.77
CA ARG A 116 9.54 3.79 22.13
C ARG A 116 10.33 2.51 22.38
N VAL A 117 11.66 2.65 22.24
CA VAL A 117 12.63 1.61 22.57
C VAL A 117 13.94 2.27 22.99
N SER A 118 14.70 1.65 23.88
CA SER A 118 16.11 1.99 24.09
C SER A 118 16.96 1.18 23.13
N TYR A 119 17.94 1.83 22.54
CA TYR A 119 18.96 1.17 21.76
C TYR A 119 19.74 0.20 22.65
N ASP A 120 19.91 -1.02 22.20
CA ASP A 120 20.60 -2.10 22.89
C ASP A 120 21.58 -2.87 21.97
N GLY A 121 22.07 -2.18 20.94
CA GLY A 121 23.04 -2.74 19.99
C GLY A 121 24.49 -2.60 20.49
N GLN A 122 25.42 -2.72 19.56
CA GLN A 122 26.85 -2.47 19.84
C GLN A 122 27.09 -0.99 20.23
N PRO A 123 28.19 -0.68 20.92
CA PRO A 123 28.52 0.71 21.30
C PRO A 123 28.48 1.65 20.09
N LEU A 124 27.90 2.83 20.31
CA LEU A 124 27.85 3.88 19.29
C LEU A 124 29.20 4.59 19.20
N ASP A 125 29.70 4.82 17.98
CA ASP A 125 30.92 5.59 17.74
C ASP A 125 30.67 7.08 17.95
N SER A 126 31.63 7.76 18.52
CA SER A 126 31.57 9.23 18.72
C SER A 126 31.61 9.98 17.38
N TYR A 127 31.01 11.16 17.34
CA TYR A 127 30.94 12.02 16.14
C TYR A 127 30.38 11.34 14.89
N THR A 128 29.48 10.38 15.08
CA THR A 128 28.93 9.57 13.99
C THR A 128 27.45 9.85 13.83
N THR A 129 27.01 10.04 12.59
CA THR A 129 25.59 10.18 12.26
C THR A 129 24.99 8.81 12.01
N TYR A 130 23.95 8.52 12.74
CA TYR A 130 23.13 7.32 12.60
C TYR A 130 21.81 7.66 11.97
N TYR A 131 21.43 6.90 10.94
CA TYR A 131 20.13 6.97 10.28
C TYR A 131 19.26 5.83 10.79
N TRP A 132 17.98 6.08 10.94
CA TRP A 132 17.06 5.05 11.38
C TRP A 132 15.66 5.24 10.83
N LYS A 133 14.92 4.17 10.77
CA LYS A 133 13.51 4.15 10.42
C LYS A 133 12.79 3.10 11.23
N ILE A 134 11.48 3.26 11.30
CA ILE A 134 10.59 2.29 11.94
C ILE A 134 9.54 1.84 10.95
N GLY A 135 9.19 0.57 11.02
CA GLY A 135 8.07 -0.01 10.29
C GLY A 135 7.13 -0.74 11.21
N TYR A 136 5.89 -0.96 10.76
CA TYR A 136 4.95 -1.81 11.45
C TYR A 136 4.27 -2.78 10.49
N GLN A 137 3.82 -3.90 11.05
CA GLN A 137 2.96 -4.87 10.41
C GLN A 137 1.64 -4.93 11.16
N THR A 138 0.56 -5.14 10.42
CA THR A 138 -0.77 -5.32 11.01
C THR A 138 -1.17 -6.79 11.03
N SER A 139 -2.22 -7.11 11.79
CA SER A 139 -2.73 -8.47 11.88
C SER A 139 -3.28 -8.97 10.54
N SER A 140 -3.85 -8.08 9.73
CA SER A 140 -4.39 -8.43 8.40
C SER A 140 -3.36 -8.39 7.28
N LYS A 141 -2.26 -7.62 7.42
CA LYS A 141 -1.25 -7.44 6.38
C LYS A 141 0.15 -7.72 6.92
N GLN A 142 0.82 -8.71 6.33
CA GLN A 142 2.20 -9.05 6.69
C GLN A 142 3.25 -8.09 6.09
N LYS A 143 2.84 -7.19 5.20
CA LYS A 143 3.75 -6.22 4.60
C LYS A 143 4.07 -5.10 5.58
N THR A 144 5.36 -4.89 5.86
CA THR A 144 5.84 -3.79 6.71
C THR A 144 5.70 -2.45 5.99
N THR A 145 5.08 -1.47 6.67
CA THR A 145 4.99 -0.07 6.24
C THR A 145 5.97 0.75 7.04
N PHE A 146 6.95 1.36 6.37
CA PHE A 146 8.03 2.11 6.99
C PHE A 146 7.78 3.62 7.01
N SER A 147 8.32 4.28 8.05
CA SER A 147 8.43 5.74 8.15
C SER A 147 9.44 6.31 7.14
N PRO A 148 9.44 7.62 6.91
CA PRO A 148 10.64 8.31 6.44
C PRO A 148 11.85 8.02 7.34
N ILE A 149 13.04 8.16 6.77
CA ILE A 149 14.30 8.01 7.52
C ILE A 149 14.50 9.25 8.40
N SER A 150 14.87 9.04 9.66
CA SER A 150 15.34 10.07 10.60
C SER A 150 16.80 9.84 10.94
N SER A 151 17.43 10.77 11.66
CA SER A 151 18.83 10.64 12.06
C SER A 151 19.08 11.23 13.45
N PHE A 152 20.21 10.86 14.04
CA PHE A 152 20.82 11.52 15.18
C PHE A 152 22.34 11.44 15.06
N THR A 153 23.06 12.35 15.72
CA THR A 153 24.53 12.34 15.75
C THR A 153 25.01 12.27 17.20
N THR A 154 25.95 11.36 17.44
CA THR A 154 26.63 11.19 18.73
C THR A 154 27.72 12.23 18.94
#